data_53ded0acf203cddccf42a41ff64f2b38
#
_entry.id   53ded0acf203cddccf42a41ff64f2b38
#
_cell.length_a   1.000
_cell.length_b   1.000
_cell.length_c   1.000
_cell.angle_alpha   90.00
_cell.angle_beta   90.00
_cell.angle_gamma   90.00
#
_symmetry.space_group_name_H-M   'P 1'
#
loop_
_entity.id
_entity.type
_entity.pdbx_description
1 polymer ?
#
loop_
_entity_poly.entity_id
_entity_poly.type
_entity_poly.pdbx_seq_one_letter_code
_entity_poly.pdbx_strand_id
1 'polypeptide(L)'
;RAEDAKKFTKDPIFIKALSFVAGPGEGPLAQEYDFTTFREVVASAEDAYRQAGITDPRQQISMAEVHDCFTPTELVLCEDLGFSPRGTAWRDVLDGFFDLEGTLPVNPDGGLKSFGHPIGASGLRMMYEMWLQLRGEAGPRQIKDPQLGLTHNLGGMPGRCVSFVSIVGR
;
A
#
# COMPACT_ATOMS: atom_id res chain seq x y z
N ARG A 1 3.59 23.12 -5.53
CA ARG A 1 4.29 22.35 -6.56
C ARG A 1 5.60 21.78 -5.99
N ALA A 2 6.10 20.66 -6.53
CA ALA A 2 7.35 20.04 -6.06
C ALA A 2 8.55 21.01 -6.13
N GLU A 3 8.66 21.79 -7.18
CA GLU A 3 9.69 22.82 -7.36
C GLU A 3 9.69 23.90 -6.28
N ASP A 4 8.54 24.16 -5.67
CA ASP A 4 8.40 25.16 -4.62
C ASP A 4 8.53 24.58 -3.20
N ALA A 5 8.56 23.27 -3.03
CA ALA A 5 8.49 22.60 -1.74
C ALA A 5 9.58 23.07 -0.77
N LYS A 6 10.81 23.26 -1.27
CA LYS A 6 11.96 23.74 -0.47
C LYS A 6 11.82 25.17 0.03
N LYS A 7 10.85 25.96 -0.46
CA LYS A 7 10.54 27.29 0.09
C LYS A 7 9.78 27.19 1.42
N PHE A 8 9.12 26.05 1.67
CA PHE A 8 8.26 25.83 2.83
C PHE A 8 8.87 24.88 3.87
N THR A 9 9.72 23.95 3.44
CA THR A 9 10.39 22.99 4.32
C THR A 9 11.77 22.62 3.79
N LYS A 10 12.68 22.30 4.72
CA LYS A 10 14.03 21.85 4.37
C LYS A 10 14.05 20.40 3.87
N ASP A 11 13.11 19.58 4.31
CA ASP A 11 12.99 18.16 4.02
C ASP A 11 11.57 17.83 3.52
N PRO A 12 11.26 18.12 2.26
CA PRO A 12 9.95 17.85 1.69
C PRO A 12 9.76 16.36 1.40
N ILE A 13 8.57 15.86 1.71
CA ILE A 13 8.11 14.56 1.25
C ILE A 13 7.22 14.78 0.03
N PHE A 14 7.45 14.00 -1.02
CA PHE A 14 6.77 14.14 -2.29
C PHE A 14 5.78 13.01 -2.52
N ILE A 15 4.65 13.32 -3.10
CA ILE A 15 3.77 12.35 -3.71
C ILE A 15 4.38 11.98 -5.06
N LYS A 16 4.90 10.76 -5.18
CA LYS A 16 5.55 10.25 -6.39
C LYS A 16 4.56 9.65 -7.38
N ALA A 17 3.46 9.10 -6.86
CA ALA A 17 2.40 8.53 -7.66
C ALA A 17 1.05 8.62 -6.95
N LEU A 18 0.00 8.76 -7.75
CA LEU A 18 -1.39 8.59 -7.36
C LEU A 18 -2.10 7.82 -8.47
N SER A 19 -2.69 6.69 -8.14
CA SER A 19 -3.47 5.89 -9.08
C SER A 19 -4.82 5.53 -8.48
N PHE A 20 -5.86 5.66 -9.28
CA PHE A 20 -7.22 5.29 -8.91
C PHE A 20 -7.83 4.48 -10.04
N VAL A 21 -8.32 3.28 -9.69
CA VAL A 21 -8.97 2.37 -10.63
C VAL A 21 -10.33 1.97 -10.08
N ALA A 22 -11.35 2.01 -10.91
CA ALA A 22 -12.68 1.49 -10.63
C ALA A 22 -12.93 0.25 -11.49
N GLY A 23 -13.46 -0.79 -10.89
CA GLY A 23 -13.79 -2.03 -11.57
C GLY A 23 -14.95 -1.86 -12.57
N PRO A 24 -15.05 -2.75 -13.58
CA PRO A 24 -16.02 -2.65 -14.68
C PRO A 24 -17.47 -2.97 -14.24
N GLY A 25 -17.69 -3.37 -13.00
CA GLY A 25 -19.03 -3.68 -12.49
C GLY A 25 -19.45 -5.16 -12.63
N GLU A 26 -18.60 -6.01 -13.15
CA GLU A 26 -18.90 -7.43 -13.40
C GLU A 26 -19.01 -8.23 -12.09
N GLY A 27 -18.11 -7.99 -11.15
CA GLY A 27 -18.11 -8.55 -9.80
C GLY A 27 -18.04 -10.08 -9.73
N PRO A 28 -18.37 -10.63 -8.56
CA PRO A 28 -18.33 -12.07 -8.32
C PRO A 28 -19.34 -12.89 -9.15
N LEU A 29 -20.20 -12.21 -9.90
CA LEU A 29 -21.14 -12.85 -10.84
C LEU A 29 -20.48 -13.23 -12.18
N ALA A 30 -19.25 -12.76 -12.44
CA ALA A 30 -18.45 -13.26 -13.53
C ALA A 30 -18.10 -14.73 -13.25
N GLN A 31 -18.44 -15.61 -14.19
CA GLN A 31 -18.35 -17.08 -14.02
C GLN A 31 -16.92 -17.61 -13.79
N GLU A 32 -15.90 -16.78 -13.90
CA GLU A 32 -14.49 -17.18 -13.85
C GLU A 32 -13.69 -16.45 -12.75
N TYR A 33 -14.36 -15.88 -11.74
CA TYR A 33 -13.66 -15.19 -10.65
C TYR A 33 -13.15 -16.22 -9.62
N ASP A 34 -11.84 -16.29 -9.44
CA ASP A 34 -11.17 -17.30 -8.59
C ASP A 34 -10.93 -16.84 -7.13
N PHE A 35 -11.27 -15.60 -6.80
CA PHE A 35 -11.07 -15.00 -5.47
C PHE A 35 -9.61 -14.87 -5.00
N THR A 36 -8.64 -15.02 -5.91
CA THR A 36 -7.21 -14.92 -5.57
C THR A 36 -6.56 -13.61 -5.99
N THR A 37 -7.30 -12.70 -6.60
CA THR A 37 -6.79 -11.40 -7.05
C THR A 37 -7.88 -10.34 -7.09
N PHE A 38 -7.49 -9.09 -6.88
CA PHE A 38 -8.28 -7.92 -7.21
C PHE A 38 -7.67 -7.26 -8.45
N ARG A 39 -8.26 -7.42 -9.60
CA ARG A 39 -7.75 -6.87 -10.86
C ARG A 39 -7.56 -5.35 -10.79
N GLU A 40 -8.43 -4.67 -10.04
CA GLU A 40 -8.36 -3.23 -9.79
C GLU A 40 -7.10 -2.85 -9.00
N VAL A 41 -6.69 -3.69 -8.05
CA VAL A 41 -5.46 -3.49 -7.27
C VAL A 41 -4.24 -3.64 -8.17
N VAL A 42 -4.18 -4.71 -8.95
CA VAL A 42 -3.08 -4.94 -9.91
C VAL A 42 -2.95 -3.75 -10.85
N ALA A 43 -4.06 -3.32 -11.47
CA ALA A 43 -4.05 -2.20 -12.42
C ALA A 43 -3.64 -0.86 -11.77
N SER A 44 -4.11 -0.58 -10.55
CA SER A 44 -3.72 0.65 -9.84
C SER A 44 -2.27 0.62 -9.37
N ALA A 45 -1.76 -0.55 -8.97
CA ALA A 45 -0.36 -0.74 -8.59
C ALA A 45 0.57 -0.54 -9.79
N GLU A 46 0.30 -1.20 -10.92
CA GLU A 46 1.08 -1.06 -12.15
C GLU A 46 1.15 0.39 -12.63
N ASP A 47 0.01 1.11 -12.60
CA ASP A 47 -0.02 2.51 -12.96
C ASP A 47 0.79 3.38 -11.98
N ALA A 48 0.66 3.17 -10.67
CA ALA A 48 1.43 3.90 -9.67
C ALA A 48 2.94 3.62 -9.80
N TYR A 49 3.33 2.37 -10.04
CA TYR A 49 4.73 2.00 -10.23
C TYR A 49 5.33 2.65 -11.47
N ARG A 50 4.58 2.68 -12.58
CA ARG A 50 5.00 3.39 -13.79
C ARG A 50 5.20 4.88 -13.55
N GLN A 51 4.30 5.55 -12.80
CA GLN A 51 4.42 6.96 -12.45
C GLN A 51 5.66 7.23 -11.58
N ALA A 52 5.97 6.34 -10.62
CA ALA A 52 7.07 6.49 -9.68
C ALA A 52 8.41 5.91 -10.20
N GLY A 53 8.43 5.26 -11.37
CA GLY A 53 9.62 4.61 -11.93
C GLY A 53 10.04 3.34 -11.16
N ILE A 54 9.10 2.64 -10.51
CA ILE A 54 9.33 1.40 -9.77
C ILE A 54 9.22 0.22 -10.73
N THR A 55 10.23 -0.65 -10.72
CA THR A 55 10.31 -1.86 -11.55
C THR A 55 10.32 -3.15 -10.73
N ASP A 56 10.69 -3.06 -9.47
CA ASP A 56 10.68 -4.16 -8.49
C ASP A 56 10.11 -3.64 -7.16
N PRO A 57 8.77 -3.70 -6.97
CA PRO A 57 8.15 -3.17 -5.76
C PRO A 57 8.63 -3.87 -4.49
N ARG A 58 8.91 -5.19 -4.55
CA ARG A 58 9.41 -5.97 -3.41
C ARG A 58 10.73 -5.45 -2.86
N GLN A 59 11.58 -4.89 -3.71
CA GLN A 59 12.90 -4.39 -3.33
C GLN A 59 12.94 -2.86 -3.14
N GLN A 60 12.07 -2.14 -3.83
CA GLN A 60 12.14 -0.68 -3.89
C GLN A 60 11.19 0.02 -2.92
N ILE A 61 10.07 -0.64 -2.52
CA ILE A 61 9.18 -0.12 -1.48
C ILE A 61 9.77 -0.45 -0.12
N SER A 62 9.92 0.55 0.73
CA SER A 62 10.50 0.40 2.09
C SER A 62 9.45 0.01 3.13
N MET A 63 8.18 0.31 2.88
CA MET A 63 7.07 0.08 3.80
C MET A 63 5.74 0.27 3.08
N ALA A 64 4.68 -0.37 3.56
CA ALA A 64 3.35 -0.19 3.01
C ALA A 64 2.28 -0.14 4.10
N GLU A 65 1.24 0.67 3.85
CA GLU A 65 -0.05 0.60 4.54
C GLU A 65 -1.08 0.07 3.53
N VAL A 66 -1.67 -1.08 3.82
CA VAL A 66 -2.64 -1.72 2.94
C VAL A 66 -3.99 -1.90 3.62
N HIS A 67 -5.03 -2.09 2.84
CA HIS A 67 -6.40 -2.23 3.31
C HIS A 67 -6.65 -3.62 3.90
N ASP A 68 -6.30 -3.83 5.16
CA ASP A 68 -6.39 -5.09 5.90
C ASP A 68 -7.78 -5.33 6.52
N CYS A 69 -8.86 -5.04 5.79
CA CYS A 69 -10.23 -5.22 6.30
C CYS A 69 -10.52 -6.66 6.74
N PHE A 70 -9.93 -7.64 6.05
CA PHE A 70 -9.93 -9.06 6.42
C PHE A 70 -8.53 -9.65 6.20
N THR A 71 -8.13 -10.60 7.03
CA THR A 71 -6.82 -11.26 6.91
C THR A 71 -6.55 -11.90 5.53
N PRO A 72 -7.51 -12.59 4.88
CA PRO A 72 -7.31 -13.07 3.52
C PRO A 72 -7.10 -11.95 2.49
N THR A 73 -7.77 -10.79 2.70
CA THR A 73 -7.60 -9.63 1.84
C THR A 73 -6.15 -9.14 1.87
N GLU A 74 -5.56 -8.99 3.05
CA GLU A 74 -4.17 -8.56 3.19
C GLU A 74 -3.18 -9.49 2.47
N LEU A 75 -3.36 -10.82 2.59
CA LEU A 75 -2.54 -11.79 1.85
C LEU A 75 -2.64 -11.59 0.33
N VAL A 76 -3.87 -11.45 -0.18
CA VAL A 76 -4.09 -11.20 -1.62
C VAL A 76 -3.47 -9.88 -2.04
N LEU A 77 -3.59 -8.83 -1.23
CA LEU A 77 -3.00 -7.52 -1.51
C LEU A 77 -1.48 -7.57 -1.58
N CYS A 78 -0.81 -8.32 -0.69
CA CYS A 78 0.64 -8.48 -0.75
C CYS A 78 1.10 -9.11 -2.08
N GLU A 79 0.29 -9.98 -2.66
CA GLU A 79 0.55 -10.58 -3.98
C GLU A 79 0.17 -9.65 -5.13
N ASP A 80 -1.00 -8.99 -5.05
CA ASP A 80 -1.48 -8.06 -6.08
C ASP A 80 -0.59 -6.83 -6.22
N LEU A 81 -0.03 -6.35 -5.11
CA LEU A 81 0.94 -5.25 -5.07
C LEU A 81 2.37 -5.69 -5.46
N GLY A 82 2.59 -6.97 -5.74
CA GLY A 82 3.90 -7.49 -6.15
C GLY A 82 4.93 -7.57 -5.01
N PHE A 83 4.49 -7.56 -3.76
CA PHE A 83 5.38 -7.76 -2.60
C PHE A 83 5.76 -9.23 -2.42
N SER A 84 4.87 -10.14 -2.82
CA SER A 84 5.09 -11.59 -2.86
C SER A 84 4.76 -12.17 -4.23
N PRO A 85 5.45 -13.22 -4.68
CA PRO A 85 4.99 -14.00 -5.82
C PRO A 85 3.62 -14.63 -5.56
N ARG A 86 2.82 -14.82 -6.60
CA ARG A 86 1.49 -15.42 -6.49
C ARG A 86 1.49 -16.74 -5.72
N GLY A 87 0.57 -16.88 -4.78
CA GLY A 87 0.39 -18.06 -3.93
C GLY A 87 1.45 -18.24 -2.83
N THR A 88 2.26 -17.22 -2.56
CA THR A 88 3.38 -17.35 -1.60
C THR A 88 3.37 -16.33 -0.45
N ALA A 89 2.47 -15.35 -0.43
CA ALA A 89 2.43 -14.32 0.62
C ALA A 89 2.36 -14.92 2.03
N TRP A 90 1.68 -16.04 2.21
CA TRP A 90 1.61 -16.73 3.49
C TRP A 90 2.97 -17.20 4.02
N ARG A 91 3.93 -17.54 3.13
CA ARG A 91 5.30 -17.90 3.53
C ARG A 91 6.05 -16.67 4.02
N ASP A 92 5.96 -15.58 3.26
CA ASP A 92 6.58 -14.31 3.63
C ASP A 92 6.06 -13.81 5.00
N VAL A 93 4.76 -14.02 5.30
CA VAL A 93 4.19 -13.72 6.62
C VAL A 93 4.82 -14.61 7.71
N LEU A 94 4.90 -15.92 7.48
CA LEU A 94 5.49 -16.85 8.47
C LEU A 94 7.00 -16.62 8.68
N ASP A 95 7.70 -16.16 7.65
CA ASP A 95 9.12 -15.85 7.69
C ASP A 95 9.41 -14.45 8.28
N GLY A 96 8.36 -13.69 8.67
CA GLY A 96 8.49 -12.34 9.23
C GLY A 96 8.91 -11.28 8.23
N PHE A 97 8.75 -11.52 6.93
CA PHE A 97 9.15 -10.58 5.87
C PHE A 97 8.41 -9.24 5.97
N PHE A 98 7.14 -9.29 6.42
CA PHE A 98 6.27 -8.13 6.57
C PHE A 98 6.20 -7.56 7.99
N ASP A 99 6.92 -8.16 8.94
CA ASP A 99 6.97 -7.67 10.32
C ASP A 99 7.61 -6.28 10.39
N LEU A 100 7.42 -5.58 11.51
CA LEU A 100 7.97 -4.22 11.70
C LEU A 100 9.49 -4.16 11.47
N GLU A 101 10.22 -5.19 11.86
CA GLU A 101 11.66 -5.33 11.66
C GLU A 101 12.00 -6.18 10.42
N GLY A 102 10.99 -6.54 9.64
CA GLY A 102 11.13 -7.32 8.41
C GLY A 102 11.71 -6.53 7.25
N THR A 103 11.78 -7.17 6.09
CA THR A 103 12.36 -6.55 4.89
C THR A 103 11.45 -5.48 4.27
N LEU A 104 10.13 -5.73 4.28
CA LEU A 104 9.10 -4.81 3.79
C LEU A 104 7.95 -4.76 4.81
N PRO A 105 8.05 -3.92 5.85
CA PRO A 105 6.98 -3.78 6.83
C PRO A 105 5.64 -3.37 6.21
N VAL A 106 4.60 -4.16 6.54
CA VAL A 106 3.22 -3.90 6.11
C VAL A 106 2.39 -3.55 7.33
N ASN A 107 1.62 -2.46 7.23
CA ASN A 107 0.80 -1.93 8.31
C ASN A 107 1.59 -1.70 9.63
N PRO A 108 2.69 -0.95 9.59
CA PRO A 108 3.54 -0.73 10.78
C PRO A 108 2.80 -0.07 11.94
N ASP A 109 1.71 0.65 11.68
CA ASP A 109 0.88 1.26 12.72
C ASP A 109 -0.18 0.31 13.29
N GLY A 110 -0.29 -0.92 12.76
CA GLY A 110 -1.25 -1.95 13.15
C GLY A 110 -2.49 -2.02 12.24
N GLY A 111 -2.56 -1.22 11.19
CA GLY A 111 -3.59 -1.25 10.15
C GLY A 111 -5.01 -0.96 10.65
N LEU A 112 -6.01 -1.31 9.85
CA LEU A 112 -7.43 -1.15 10.17
C LEU A 112 -7.83 -1.98 11.39
N LYS A 113 -7.13 -3.09 11.65
CA LYS A 113 -7.40 -3.98 12.78
C LYS A 113 -7.14 -3.31 14.12
N SER A 114 -6.08 -2.52 14.24
CA SER A 114 -5.72 -1.86 15.49
C SER A 114 -6.32 -0.46 15.62
N PHE A 115 -6.37 0.31 14.55
CA PHE A 115 -6.90 1.68 14.55
C PHE A 115 -8.42 1.77 14.37
N GLY A 116 -9.04 0.71 13.85
CA GLY A 116 -10.40 0.79 13.33
C GLY A 116 -10.44 1.37 11.91
N HIS A 117 -11.64 1.40 11.33
CA HIS A 117 -11.83 1.79 9.93
C HIS A 117 -12.89 2.89 9.77
N PRO A 118 -12.59 4.14 10.13
CA PRO A 118 -13.42 5.27 9.72
C PRO A 118 -13.20 5.52 8.23
N ILE A 119 -14.16 5.10 7.41
CA ILE A 119 -14.04 4.99 5.94
C ILE A 119 -13.45 6.23 5.29
N GLY A 120 -13.90 7.42 5.69
CA GLY A 120 -13.40 8.69 5.16
C GLY A 120 -12.03 9.14 5.69
N ALA A 121 -11.47 8.45 6.69
CA ALA A 121 -10.22 8.85 7.35
C ALA A 121 -9.09 7.83 7.20
N SER A 122 -9.37 6.57 6.89
CA SER A 122 -8.34 5.52 6.84
C SER A 122 -7.21 5.83 5.86
N GLY A 123 -7.53 6.33 4.66
CA GLY A 123 -6.51 6.74 3.69
C GLY A 123 -5.64 7.89 4.18
N LEU A 124 -6.22 8.86 4.90
CA LEU A 124 -5.46 9.96 5.51
C LEU A 124 -4.54 9.46 6.63
N ARG A 125 -5.02 8.50 7.45
CA ARG A 125 -4.20 7.84 8.48
C ARG A 125 -2.98 7.15 7.86
N MET A 126 -3.18 6.35 6.82
CA MET A 126 -2.09 5.69 6.09
C MET A 126 -1.06 6.69 5.57
N MET A 127 -1.50 7.77 4.95
CA MET A 127 -0.61 8.84 4.48
C MET A 127 0.13 9.52 5.64
N TYR A 128 -0.52 9.70 6.80
CA TYR A 128 0.09 10.28 7.99
C TYR A 128 1.17 9.35 8.57
N GLU A 129 0.93 8.04 8.60
CA GLU A 129 1.97 7.08 9.01
C GLU A 129 3.17 7.13 8.07
N MET A 130 2.97 7.13 6.73
CA MET A 130 4.06 7.30 5.78
C MET A 130 4.85 8.59 6.03
N TRP A 131 4.16 9.67 6.35
CA TRP A 131 4.79 10.95 6.65
C TRP A 131 5.64 10.89 7.93
N LEU A 132 5.14 10.26 9.01
CA LEU A 132 5.90 10.06 10.24
C LEU A 132 7.14 9.21 10.00
N GLN A 133 7.01 8.09 9.32
CA GLN A 133 8.08 7.16 9.03
C GLN A 133 9.20 7.83 8.20
N LEU A 134 8.84 8.51 7.12
CA LEU A 134 9.81 9.22 6.26
C LEU A 134 10.54 10.36 6.98
N ARG A 135 9.96 10.92 8.04
CA ARG A 135 10.57 11.98 8.85
C ARG A 135 11.40 11.46 10.02
N GLY A 136 11.30 10.16 10.34
CA GLY A 136 11.92 9.60 11.53
C GLY A 136 11.15 9.94 12.82
N GLU A 137 9.85 10.20 12.72
CA GLU A 137 8.98 10.65 13.82
C GLU A 137 7.98 9.58 14.26
N ALA A 138 8.10 8.33 13.79
CA ALA A 138 7.16 7.25 14.10
C ALA A 138 7.36 6.60 15.50
N GLY A 139 8.34 7.07 16.28
CA GLY A 139 8.59 6.60 17.66
C GLY A 139 8.95 5.12 17.73
N PRO A 140 8.31 4.32 18.60
CA PRO A 140 8.68 2.91 18.78
C PRO A 140 8.49 2.02 17.55
N ARG A 141 7.69 2.45 16.57
CA ARG A 141 7.46 1.71 15.33
C ARG A 141 8.26 2.25 14.13
N GLN A 142 9.29 3.06 14.42
CA GLN A 142 10.14 3.64 13.37
C GLN A 142 10.88 2.57 12.59
N ILE A 143 10.63 2.51 11.28
CA ILE A 143 11.34 1.66 10.33
C ILE A 143 12.70 2.28 10.02
N LYS A 144 13.71 1.44 9.83
CA LYS A 144 15.07 1.89 9.56
C LYS A 144 15.20 2.46 8.15
N ASP A 145 15.60 3.72 8.05
CA ASP A 145 15.93 4.44 6.80
C ASP A 145 14.92 4.30 5.64
N PRO A 146 13.59 4.47 5.86
CA PRO A 146 12.60 4.30 4.81
C PRO A 146 12.76 5.39 3.73
N GLN A 147 12.67 5.00 2.46
CA GLN A 147 12.82 5.90 1.32
C GLN A 147 11.51 6.10 0.55
N LEU A 148 10.77 5.01 0.34
CA LEU A 148 9.49 5.01 -0.37
C LEU A 148 8.44 4.28 0.47
N GLY A 149 7.31 4.94 0.69
CA GLY A 149 6.12 4.35 1.31
C GLY A 149 5.01 4.20 0.29
N LEU A 150 4.29 3.09 0.36
CA LEU A 150 3.09 2.84 -0.43
C LEU A 150 1.86 2.86 0.48
N THR A 151 0.78 3.50 0.05
CA THR A 151 -0.53 3.33 0.68
C THR A 151 -1.52 2.74 -0.31
N HIS A 152 -2.36 1.81 0.15
CA HIS A 152 -3.39 1.21 -0.65
C HIS A 152 -4.73 1.21 0.08
N ASN A 153 -5.77 1.65 -0.62
CA ASN A 153 -7.15 1.60 -0.14
C ASN A 153 -8.04 0.86 -1.14
N LEU A 154 -8.93 0.05 -0.62
CA LEU A 154 -9.87 -0.76 -1.36
C LEU A 154 -11.29 -0.47 -0.86
N GLY A 155 -12.24 -0.35 -1.77
CA GLY A 155 -13.65 -0.20 -1.39
C GLY A 155 -14.56 -0.96 -2.34
N GLY A 156 -15.41 -1.81 -1.82
CA GLY A 156 -16.34 -2.63 -2.61
C GLY A 156 -15.94 -4.10 -2.68
N MET A 157 -16.45 -4.80 -3.69
CA MET A 157 -16.22 -6.22 -3.93
C MET A 157 -15.40 -6.40 -5.22
N PRO A 158 -14.63 -7.49 -5.35
CA PRO A 158 -13.85 -7.77 -6.56
C PRO A 158 -14.67 -7.60 -7.85
N GLY A 159 -14.08 -6.95 -8.86
CA GLY A 159 -14.75 -6.60 -10.11
C GLY A 159 -15.79 -5.46 -10.02
N ARG A 160 -16.07 -4.99 -8.80
CA ARG A 160 -16.94 -3.84 -8.49
C ARG A 160 -16.31 -2.94 -7.44
N CYS A 161 -15.04 -3.10 -7.20
CA CYS A 161 -14.33 -2.27 -6.23
C CYS A 161 -13.65 -1.09 -6.88
N VAL A 162 -13.25 -0.17 -6.02
CA VAL A 162 -12.31 0.88 -6.35
C VAL A 162 -11.01 0.58 -5.63
N SER A 163 -9.89 0.79 -6.28
CA SER A 163 -8.56 0.68 -5.72
C SER A 163 -7.82 1.99 -5.87
N PHE A 164 -7.20 2.43 -4.81
CA PHE A 164 -6.36 3.62 -4.78
C PHE A 164 -4.97 3.26 -4.27
N VAL A 165 -3.95 3.59 -5.04
CA VAL A 165 -2.55 3.43 -4.65
C VAL A 165 -1.88 4.79 -4.67
N SER A 166 -1.16 5.13 -3.59
CA SER A 166 -0.23 6.26 -3.60
C SER A 166 1.18 5.80 -3.25
N ILE A 167 2.17 6.50 -3.79
CA ILE A 167 3.58 6.32 -3.47
C ILE A 167 4.12 7.66 -3.02
N VAL A 168 4.74 7.68 -1.85
CA VAL A 168 5.32 8.87 -1.25
C VAL A 168 6.79 8.61 -0.89
N GLY A 169 7.61 9.64 -0.95
CA GLY A 169 9.03 9.51 -0.63
C GLY A 169 9.79 10.84 -0.68
N ARG A 170 11.06 10.76 -0.40
CA ARG A 170 12.00 11.89 -0.46
C ARG A 170 12.50 12.16 -1.86
#